data_fce7b68ca204643d6fa8e6d91f28cd51
#
_entry.id   fce7b68ca204643d6fa8e6d91f28cd51
#
_cell.length_a   1.000
_cell.length_b   1.000
_cell.length_c   1.000
_cell.angle_alpha   90.00
_cell.angle_beta   90.00
_cell.angle_gamma   90.00
#
_symmetry.space_group_name_H-M   'P 1'
#
loop_
_entity.id
_entity.type
_entity.pdbx_description
1 polymer ?
#
loop_
_entity_poly.entity_id
_entity_poly.type
_entity_poly.pdbx_seq_one_letter_code
_entity_poly.pdbx_strand_id
1 'polypeptide(L)'
;MTDLAAKADLHTYLQGAREALLWKLEGLGEYDIRRPLTPTGTNLLGLVKHAAVGELAYFGEVFGRPHGLPMPWLSDEAKPNDDKWARPDESRADIVAMYRRAWQHTDETIGALALDAPGRVPWWGDGGAVTLHHIVVHVTAETQRHAGHADIVRELIDGAAGLLRDMDNMPPGDPESWRNYRDQVEQAARSAAANGASAAADA
;
A
#
# COMPACT_ATOMS: atom_id res chain seq x y z
N MET A 1 -2.69 -8.34 -27.91
CA MET A 1 -2.23 -9.01 -26.68
C MET A 1 -3.28 -10.03 -26.29
N THR A 2 -2.93 -11.27 -26.01
CA THR A 2 -3.89 -12.28 -25.56
C THR A 2 -4.34 -11.97 -24.11
N ASP A 3 -5.53 -12.41 -23.71
CA ASP A 3 -6.05 -12.26 -22.34
C ASP A 3 -5.05 -12.84 -21.30
N LEU A 4 -4.41 -13.96 -21.63
CA LEU A 4 -3.41 -14.59 -20.78
C LEU A 4 -2.16 -13.70 -20.56
N ALA A 5 -1.67 -13.05 -21.61
CA ALA A 5 -0.51 -12.15 -21.49
C ALA A 5 -0.87 -10.90 -20.67
N ALA A 6 -2.07 -10.32 -20.87
CA ALA A 6 -2.53 -9.19 -20.09
C ALA A 6 -2.69 -9.53 -18.60
N LYS A 7 -3.22 -10.72 -18.28
CA LYS A 7 -3.30 -11.20 -16.89
C LYS A 7 -1.91 -11.36 -16.25
N ALA A 8 -0.95 -11.91 -16.99
CA ALA A 8 0.40 -12.10 -16.50
C ALA A 8 1.07 -10.75 -16.16
N ASP A 9 0.90 -9.75 -17.02
CA ASP A 9 1.42 -8.40 -16.77
C ASP A 9 0.77 -7.77 -15.53
N LEU A 10 -0.56 -7.80 -15.44
CA LEU A 10 -1.30 -7.27 -14.30
C LEU A 10 -0.90 -7.97 -12.98
N HIS A 11 -0.78 -9.29 -13.00
CA HIS A 11 -0.35 -10.07 -11.84
C HIS A 11 1.07 -9.71 -11.41
N THR A 12 1.99 -9.53 -12.38
CA THR A 12 3.38 -9.15 -12.09
C THR A 12 3.45 -7.81 -11.34
N TYR A 13 2.70 -6.80 -11.80
CA TYR A 13 2.66 -5.50 -11.12
C TYR A 13 1.99 -5.54 -9.75
N LEU A 14 0.91 -6.32 -9.61
CA LEU A 14 0.26 -6.50 -8.30
C LEU A 14 1.19 -7.22 -7.33
N GLN A 15 1.86 -8.29 -7.77
CA GLN A 15 2.79 -9.04 -6.93
C GLN A 15 3.99 -8.18 -6.48
N GLY A 16 4.55 -7.38 -7.39
CA GLY A 16 5.60 -6.43 -7.05
C GLY A 16 5.16 -5.39 -6.00
N ALA A 17 3.92 -4.90 -6.07
CA ALA A 17 3.36 -3.98 -5.09
C ALA A 17 3.19 -4.63 -3.70
N ARG A 18 2.72 -5.88 -3.67
CA ARG A 18 2.54 -6.69 -2.44
C ARG A 18 3.88 -6.92 -1.73
N GLU A 19 4.89 -7.32 -2.48
CA GLU A 19 6.24 -7.56 -1.97
C GLU A 19 6.89 -6.27 -1.48
N ALA A 20 6.74 -5.17 -2.23
CA ALA A 20 7.22 -3.85 -1.84
C ALA A 20 6.62 -3.38 -0.51
N LEU A 21 5.34 -3.64 -0.27
CA LEU A 21 4.68 -3.29 0.98
C LEU A 21 5.12 -4.22 2.13
N LEU A 22 5.19 -5.53 1.90
CA LEU A 22 5.40 -6.51 2.96
C LEU A 22 6.81 -6.46 3.54
N TRP A 23 7.86 -6.27 2.72
CA TRP A 23 9.23 -6.23 3.21
C TRP A 23 9.49 -5.05 4.16
N LYS A 24 8.66 -4.00 4.13
CA LYS A 24 8.76 -2.86 5.05
C LYS A 24 8.62 -3.22 6.53
N LEU A 25 8.11 -4.42 6.84
CA LEU A 25 8.05 -4.93 8.20
C LEU A 25 9.33 -5.66 8.66
N GLU A 26 10.20 -6.04 7.71
CA GLU A 26 11.34 -6.90 8.01
C GLU A 26 12.42 -6.18 8.85
N GLY A 27 12.96 -6.90 9.84
CA GLY A 27 14.02 -6.40 10.71
C GLY A 27 13.57 -5.39 11.77
N LEU A 28 12.33 -4.92 11.75
CA LEU A 28 11.79 -3.96 12.73
C LEU A 28 11.14 -4.65 13.93
N GLY A 29 11.21 -3.98 15.09
CA GLY A 29 10.52 -4.38 16.32
C GLY A 29 9.02 -4.12 16.27
N GLU A 30 8.26 -4.71 17.25
CA GLU A 30 6.80 -4.55 17.33
C GLU A 30 6.36 -3.09 17.52
N TYR A 31 7.13 -2.30 18.28
CA TYR A 31 6.83 -0.89 18.46
C TYR A 31 6.95 -0.13 17.15
N ASP A 32 8.04 -0.30 16.42
CA ASP A 32 8.33 0.47 15.20
C ASP A 32 7.35 0.22 14.07
N ILE A 33 6.89 -1.02 13.89
CA ILE A 33 5.90 -1.31 12.85
C ILE A 33 4.48 -0.82 13.19
N ARG A 34 4.20 -0.48 14.47
CA ARG A 34 2.87 -0.10 14.97
C ARG A 34 2.73 1.37 15.33
N ARG A 35 3.84 2.05 15.67
CA ARG A 35 3.77 3.45 16.10
C ARG A 35 3.35 4.36 14.95
N PRO A 36 2.49 5.38 15.23
CA PRO A 36 2.09 6.35 14.23
C PRO A 36 3.26 7.30 13.91
N LEU A 37 3.53 7.53 12.61
CA LEU A 37 4.57 8.45 12.15
C LEU A 37 4.02 9.67 11.41
N THR A 38 2.69 9.75 11.27
CA THR A 38 1.99 10.91 10.72
C THR A 38 0.90 11.38 11.69
N PRO A 39 0.45 12.65 11.61
CA PRO A 39 -0.66 13.14 12.42
C PRO A 39 -1.95 12.32 12.27
N THR A 40 -2.14 11.62 11.14
CA THR A 40 -3.30 10.77 10.86
C THR A 40 -3.12 9.32 11.27
N GLY A 41 -1.96 8.97 11.87
CA GLY A 41 -1.72 7.65 12.45
C GLY A 41 -1.16 6.59 11.50
N THR A 42 -0.62 6.98 10.33
CA THR A 42 -0.02 6.03 9.38
C THR A 42 1.10 5.22 10.04
N ASN A 43 1.02 3.90 9.94
CA ASN A 43 1.97 2.95 10.49
C ASN A 43 2.11 1.74 9.56
N LEU A 44 3.26 1.05 9.61
CA LEU A 44 3.59 0.00 8.66
C LEU A 44 2.67 -1.22 8.74
N LEU A 45 2.40 -1.72 9.94
CA LEU A 45 1.56 -2.91 10.12
C LEU A 45 0.11 -2.64 9.75
N GLY A 46 -0.37 -1.42 10.02
CA GLY A 46 -1.70 -0.97 9.61
C GLY A 46 -1.86 -0.89 8.10
N LEU A 47 -0.84 -0.45 7.36
CA LEU A 47 -0.86 -0.46 5.89
C LEU A 47 -0.96 -1.87 5.33
N VAL A 48 -0.20 -2.83 5.88
CA VAL A 48 -0.28 -4.24 5.47
C VAL A 48 -1.65 -4.85 5.80
N LYS A 49 -2.20 -4.57 6.99
CA LYS A 49 -3.55 -5.01 7.38
C LYS A 49 -4.61 -4.45 6.42
N HIS A 50 -4.56 -3.15 6.15
CA HIS A 50 -5.49 -2.48 5.23
C HIS A 50 -5.43 -3.07 3.83
N ALA A 51 -4.23 -3.30 3.28
CA ALA A 51 -4.06 -3.94 1.98
C ALA A 51 -4.66 -5.36 1.95
N ALA A 52 -4.46 -6.16 3.01
CA ALA A 52 -5.05 -7.49 3.13
C ALA A 52 -6.59 -7.45 3.13
N VAL A 53 -7.18 -6.57 3.94
CA VAL A 53 -8.62 -6.39 4.05
C VAL A 53 -9.22 -5.92 2.71
N GLY A 54 -8.61 -4.92 2.09
CA GLY A 54 -9.05 -4.41 0.79
C GLY A 54 -8.98 -5.47 -0.31
N GLU A 55 -7.88 -6.21 -0.38
CA GLU A 55 -7.70 -7.25 -1.40
C GLU A 55 -8.74 -8.38 -1.26
N LEU A 56 -9.00 -8.85 -0.03
CA LEU A 56 -10.05 -9.83 0.24
C LEU A 56 -11.44 -9.32 -0.14
N ALA A 57 -11.77 -8.07 0.19
CA ALA A 57 -13.06 -7.48 -0.14
C ALA A 57 -13.25 -7.36 -1.66
N TYR A 58 -12.26 -6.82 -2.39
CA TYR A 58 -12.37 -6.61 -3.82
C TYR A 58 -12.38 -7.91 -4.65
N PHE A 59 -11.58 -8.91 -4.27
CA PHE A 59 -11.53 -10.17 -5.04
C PHE A 59 -12.47 -11.25 -4.50
N GLY A 60 -13.06 -11.04 -3.32
CA GLY A 60 -14.06 -11.91 -2.72
C GLY A 60 -15.49 -11.52 -3.12
N GLU A 61 -16.04 -10.53 -2.43
CA GLU A 61 -17.46 -10.15 -2.54
C GLU A 61 -17.84 -9.62 -3.92
N VAL A 62 -16.97 -8.78 -4.50
CA VAL A 62 -17.22 -8.13 -5.80
C VAL A 62 -17.50 -9.15 -6.93
N PHE A 63 -16.87 -10.32 -6.86
CA PHE A 63 -17.02 -11.38 -7.87
C PHE A 63 -17.76 -12.62 -7.35
N GLY A 64 -18.43 -12.54 -6.19
CA GLY A 64 -19.16 -13.65 -5.60
C GLY A 64 -18.27 -14.86 -5.26
N ARG A 65 -17.03 -14.62 -4.91
CA ARG A 65 -16.01 -15.64 -4.55
C ARG A 65 -15.61 -15.50 -3.07
N PRO A 66 -16.41 -16.04 -2.14
CA PRO A 66 -16.16 -15.86 -0.71
C PRO A 66 -14.82 -16.47 -0.29
N HIS A 67 -14.01 -15.71 0.43
CA HIS A 67 -12.68 -16.11 0.91
C HIS A 67 -12.71 -16.88 2.24
N GLY A 68 -13.87 -16.92 2.92
CA GLY A 68 -14.09 -17.69 4.15
C GLY A 68 -13.39 -17.15 5.42
N LEU A 69 -12.77 -15.97 5.37
CA LEU A 69 -12.17 -15.33 6.53
C LEU A 69 -13.15 -14.33 7.17
N PRO A 70 -13.15 -14.19 8.50
CA PRO A 70 -13.93 -13.15 9.16
C PRO A 70 -13.35 -11.77 8.81
N MET A 71 -14.23 -10.80 8.55
CA MET A 71 -13.90 -9.41 8.19
C MET A 71 -14.54 -8.42 9.18
N PRO A 72 -14.19 -8.49 10.47
CA PRO A 72 -14.85 -7.66 11.49
C PRO A 72 -14.62 -6.17 11.27
N TRP A 73 -13.56 -5.79 10.55
CA TRP A 73 -13.21 -4.39 10.24
C TRP A 73 -14.08 -3.77 9.15
N LEU A 74 -14.88 -4.57 8.44
CA LEU A 74 -15.84 -4.14 7.40
C LEU A 74 -17.31 -4.36 7.82
N SER A 75 -17.56 -4.81 9.05
CA SER A 75 -18.92 -4.96 9.56
C SER A 75 -19.56 -3.61 9.88
N ASP A 76 -20.89 -3.57 10.00
CA ASP A 76 -21.64 -2.37 10.38
C ASP A 76 -21.25 -1.83 11.78
N GLU A 77 -20.64 -2.68 12.61
CA GLU A 77 -20.17 -2.35 13.97
C GLU A 77 -18.71 -1.84 13.97
N ALA A 78 -18.02 -1.92 12.83
CA ALA A 78 -16.61 -1.49 12.73
C ALA A 78 -16.51 0.03 12.89
N LYS A 79 -15.49 0.45 13.62
CA LYS A 79 -15.18 1.87 13.71
C LYS A 79 -14.39 2.34 12.47
N PRO A 80 -14.51 3.62 12.10
CA PRO A 80 -13.69 4.18 11.04
C PRO A 80 -12.21 3.89 11.25
N ASN A 81 -11.55 3.37 10.22
CA ASN A 81 -10.12 3.02 10.20
C ASN A 81 -9.71 1.80 11.07
N ASP A 82 -10.64 0.95 11.53
CA ASP A 82 -10.29 -0.26 12.30
C ASP A 82 -9.39 -1.23 11.51
N ASP A 83 -9.42 -1.16 10.21
CA ASP A 83 -8.55 -1.88 9.30
C ASP A 83 -7.14 -1.26 9.10
N LYS A 84 -6.93 -0.01 9.57
CA LYS A 84 -5.68 0.75 9.32
C LYS A 84 -4.68 0.73 10.48
N TRP A 85 -4.94 -0.04 11.50
CA TRP A 85 -4.02 -0.25 12.62
C TRP A 85 -4.25 -1.63 13.24
N ALA A 86 -3.20 -2.17 13.85
CA ALA A 86 -3.26 -3.46 14.52
C ALA A 86 -3.48 -3.26 16.01
N ARG A 87 -4.54 -3.88 16.56
CA ARG A 87 -4.81 -3.90 17.99
C ARG A 87 -3.71 -4.66 18.74
N PRO A 88 -3.56 -4.48 20.05
CA PRO A 88 -2.54 -5.20 20.84
C PRO A 88 -2.66 -6.73 20.79
N ASP A 89 -3.86 -7.24 20.59
CA ASP A 89 -4.19 -8.67 20.48
C ASP A 89 -4.07 -9.22 19.05
N GLU A 90 -3.87 -8.38 18.04
CA GLU A 90 -3.62 -8.78 16.65
C GLU A 90 -2.11 -8.93 16.42
N SER A 91 -1.61 -10.16 16.25
CA SER A 91 -0.18 -10.39 16.06
C SER A 91 0.29 -10.01 14.65
N ARG A 92 1.57 -9.61 14.53
CA ARG A 92 2.23 -9.43 13.22
C ARG A 92 2.08 -10.68 12.37
N ALA A 93 2.30 -11.85 12.96
CA ALA A 93 2.27 -13.12 12.25
C ALA A 93 0.90 -13.38 11.62
N ASP A 94 -0.20 -13.12 12.37
CA ASP A 94 -1.56 -13.33 11.88
C ASP A 94 -1.92 -12.35 10.76
N ILE A 95 -1.52 -11.07 10.88
CA ILE A 95 -1.75 -10.05 9.85
C ILE A 95 -0.99 -10.40 8.56
N VAL A 96 0.28 -10.80 8.67
CA VAL A 96 1.08 -11.24 7.51
C VAL A 96 0.50 -12.51 6.89
N ALA A 97 0.05 -13.47 7.72
CA ALA A 97 -0.60 -14.68 7.23
C ALA A 97 -1.93 -14.37 6.52
N MET A 98 -2.72 -13.45 7.06
CA MET A 98 -3.95 -12.97 6.42
C MET A 98 -3.64 -12.32 5.06
N TYR A 99 -2.60 -11.47 4.97
CA TYR A 99 -2.22 -10.84 3.71
C TYR A 99 -1.77 -11.87 2.66
N ARG A 100 -0.98 -12.87 3.04
CA ARG A 100 -0.60 -13.95 2.13
C ARG A 100 -1.79 -14.80 1.66
N ARG A 101 -2.78 -15.01 2.53
CA ARG A 101 -4.03 -15.66 2.13
C ARG A 101 -4.86 -14.80 1.18
N ALA A 102 -4.85 -13.48 1.36
CA ALA A 102 -5.46 -12.55 0.41
C ALA A 102 -4.81 -12.68 -0.97
N TRP A 103 -3.48 -12.72 -1.05
CA TRP A 103 -2.76 -12.96 -2.31
C TRP A 103 -3.23 -14.25 -3.01
N GLN A 104 -3.22 -15.35 -2.26
CA GLN A 104 -3.64 -16.65 -2.81
C GLN A 104 -5.07 -16.60 -3.36
N HIS A 105 -6.01 -16.04 -2.59
CA HIS A 105 -7.41 -15.91 -3.00
C HIS A 105 -7.57 -15.03 -4.25
N THR A 106 -6.85 -13.91 -4.29
CA THR A 106 -6.83 -13.00 -5.45
C THR A 106 -6.27 -13.70 -6.68
N ASP A 107 -5.16 -14.42 -6.56
CA ASP A 107 -4.52 -15.12 -7.67
C ASP A 107 -5.42 -16.22 -8.23
N GLU A 108 -6.12 -16.94 -7.35
CA GLU A 108 -7.15 -17.92 -7.73
C GLU A 108 -8.32 -17.24 -8.47
N THR A 109 -8.73 -16.04 -8.04
CA THR A 109 -9.81 -15.28 -8.69
C THR A 109 -9.38 -14.77 -10.06
N ILE A 110 -8.18 -14.19 -10.18
CA ILE A 110 -7.59 -13.74 -11.46
C ILE A 110 -7.43 -14.93 -12.42
N GLY A 111 -6.99 -16.09 -11.92
CA GLY A 111 -6.85 -17.30 -12.71
C GLY A 111 -8.17 -17.85 -13.24
N ALA A 112 -9.20 -17.82 -12.41
CA ALA A 112 -10.49 -18.44 -12.71
C ALA A 112 -11.41 -17.61 -13.62
N LEU A 113 -11.32 -16.28 -13.61
CA LEU A 113 -12.24 -15.37 -14.31
C LEU A 113 -11.58 -14.73 -15.54
N ALA A 114 -12.35 -14.40 -16.56
CA ALA A 114 -11.91 -13.56 -17.68
C ALA A 114 -11.72 -12.11 -17.23
N LEU A 115 -10.85 -11.33 -17.89
CA LEU A 115 -10.60 -9.94 -17.54
C LEU A 115 -11.85 -9.05 -17.67
N ASP A 116 -12.76 -9.38 -18.56
CA ASP A 116 -14.05 -8.71 -18.74
C ASP A 116 -15.17 -9.27 -17.85
N ALA A 117 -14.88 -10.25 -16.98
CA ALA A 117 -15.86 -10.80 -16.06
C ALA A 117 -16.49 -9.69 -15.22
N PRO A 118 -17.83 -9.58 -15.19
CA PRO A 118 -18.51 -8.52 -14.46
C PRO A 118 -18.44 -8.73 -12.95
N GLY A 119 -18.33 -7.63 -12.23
CA GLY A 119 -18.39 -7.56 -10.78
C GLY A 119 -19.17 -6.33 -10.33
N ARG A 120 -19.47 -6.27 -9.03
CA ARG A 120 -20.08 -5.09 -8.42
C ARG A 120 -19.42 -4.76 -7.09
N VAL A 121 -18.94 -3.53 -6.95
CA VAL A 121 -18.42 -2.96 -5.71
C VAL A 121 -19.58 -2.32 -4.96
N PRO A 122 -20.09 -2.90 -3.86
CA PRO A 122 -21.30 -2.41 -3.21
C PRO A 122 -21.17 -0.98 -2.67
N TRP A 123 -19.99 -0.64 -2.17
CA TRP A 123 -19.72 0.67 -1.54
C TRP A 123 -19.36 1.80 -2.53
N TRP A 124 -19.35 1.55 -3.84
CA TRP A 124 -19.16 2.58 -4.87
C TRP A 124 -20.48 3.14 -5.41
N GLY A 125 -21.62 2.74 -4.84
CA GLY A 125 -22.94 3.23 -5.26
C GLY A 125 -23.22 2.94 -6.75
N ASP A 126 -23.68 3.93 -7.49
CA ASP A 126 -24.04 3.80 -8.91
C ASP A 126 -22.84 3.48 -9.82
N GLY A 127 -21.64 3.91 -9.44
CA GLY A 127 -20.40 3.59 -10.14
C GLY A 127 -19.83 2.20 -9.85
N GLY A 128 -20.52 1.37 -9.10
CA GLY A 128 -20.03 0.07 -8.62
C GLY A 128 -19.98 -1.07 -9.64
N ALA A 129 -20.55 -0.91 -10.84
CA ALA A 129 -20.41 -1.89 -11.91
C ALA A 129 -18.98 -1.87 -12.47
N VAL A 130 -18.28 -3.02 -12.40
CA VAL A 130 -16.85 -3.11 -12.74
C VAL A 130 -16.56 -4.39 -13.53
N THR A 131 -15.34 -4.51 -14.03
CA THR A 131 -14.78 -5.76 -14.55
C THR A 131 -13.62 -6.24 -13.69
N LEU A 132 -13.21 -7.49 -13.85
CA LEU A 132 -12.00 -7.99 -13.18
C LEU A 132 -10.76 -7.13 -13.53
N HIS A 133 -10.60 -6.77 -14.80
CA HIS A 133 -9.52 -5.88 -15.24
C HIS A 133 -9.51 -4.57 -14.44
N HIS A 134 -10.66 -3.92 -14.31
CA HIS A 134 -10.77 -2.67 -13.54
C HIS A 134 -10.33 -2.86 -12.09
N ILE A 135 -10.77 -3.94 -11.43
CA ILE A 135 -10.42 -4.20 -10.03
C ILE A 135 -8.94 -4.55 -9.86
N VAL A 136 -8.34 -5.34 -10.77
CA VAL A 136 -6.89 -5.62 -10.70
C VAL A 136 -6.08 -4.34 -10.83
N VAL A 137 -6.42 -3.46 -11.78
CA VAL A 137 -5.76 -2.15 -11.93
C VAL A 137 -5.95 -1.29 -10.69
N HIS A 138 -7.18 -1.22 -10.17
CA HIS A 138 -7.52 -0.43 -8.98
C HIS A 138 -6.72 -0.89 -7.76
N VAL A 139 -6.74 -2.18 -7.44
CA VAL A 139 -6.03 -2.74 -6.28
C VAL A 139 -4.53 -2.63 -6.43
N THR A 140 -3.99 -2.80 -7.66
CA THR A 140 -2.57 -2.57 -7.92
C THR A 140 -2.19 -1.12 -7.63
N ALA A 141 -2.97 -0.15 -8.10
CA ALA A 141 -2.72 1.28 -7.87
C ALA A 141 -2.80 1.64 -6.37
N GLU A 142 -3.80 1.12 -5.66
CA GLU A 142 -3.94 1.31 -4.20
C GLU A 142 -2.77 0.70 -3.43
N THR A 143 -2.36 -0.54 -3.76
CA THR A 143 -1.24 -1.21 -3.10
C THR A 143 0.08 -0.48 -3.36
N GLN A 144 0.33 -0.01 -4.59
CA GLN A 144 1.50 0.81 -4.92
C GLN A 144 1.50 2.14 -4.16
N ARG A 145 0.36 2.80 -4.05
CA ARG A 145 0.22 4.01 -3.24
C ARG A 145 0.58 3.76 -1.79
N HIS A 146 0.10 2.67 -1.21
CA HIS A 146 0.41 2.30 0.17
C HIS A 146 1.86 1.84 0.35
N ALA A 147 2.45 1.20 -0.64
CA ALA A 147 3.89 0.89 -0.64
C ALA A 147 4.74 2.17 -0.61
N GLY A 148 4.38 3.21 -1.38
CA GLY A 148 5.04 4.51 -1.31
C GLY A 148 4.85 5.23 0.03
N HIS A 149 3.69 5.11 0.68
CA HIS A 149 3.51 5.59 2.07
C HIS A 149 4.43 4.83 3.02
N ALA A 150 4.53 3.51 2.88
CA ALA A 150 5.37 2.67 3.70
C ALA A 150 6.87 2.95 3.48
N ASP A 151 7.29 3.35 2.27
CA ASP A 151 8.67 3.80 2.00
C ASP A 151 9.05 4.97 2.91
N ILE A 152 8.26 6.05 2.89
CA ILE A 152 8.51 7.24 3.71
C ILE A 152 8.49 6.91 5.20
N VAL A 153 7.52 6.11 5.64
CA VAL A 153 7.42 5.67 7.04
C VAL A 153 8.62 4.82 7.44
N ARG A 154 9.09 3.93 6.58
CA ARG A 154 10.25 3.08 6.82
C ARG A 154 11.54 3.90 6.86
N GLU A 155 11.74 4.81 5.94
CA GLU A 155 12.88 5.71 5.90
C GLU A 155 12.99 6.55 7.18
N LEU A 156 11.87 7.02 7.73
CA LEU A 156 11.82 7.74 9.01
C LEU A 156 12.17 6.87 10.23
N ILE A 157 12.08 5.55 10.14
CA ILE A 157 12.39 4.63 11.23
C ILE A 157 13.88 4.26 11.25
N ASP A 158 14.42 3.80 10.11
CA ASP A 158 15.78 3.23 10.05
C ASP A 158 16.57 3.63 8.79
N GLY A 159 16.02 4.50 7.95
CA GLY A 159 16.66 4.97 6.73
C GLY A 159 16.55 4.00 5.54
N ALA A 160 15.87 2.86 5.70
CA ALA A 160 15.67 1.92 4.59
C ALA A 160 14.50 2.36 3.71
N ALA A 161 14.70 2.31 2.39
CA ALA A 161 13.71 2.68 1.38
C ALA A 161 13.84 1.78 0.15
N GLY A 162 12.91 1.89 -0.79
CA GLY A 162 12.99 1.27 -2.10
C GLY A 162 11.99 0.14 -2.35
N LEU A 163 11.93 -0.31 -3.60
CA LEU A 163 10.97 -1.30 -4.05
C LEU A 163 11.21 -2.67 -3.42
N LEU A 164 12.45 -3.11 -3.33
CA LEU A 164 12.87 -4.37 -2.72
C LEU A 164 13.97 -4.10 -1.70
N ARG A 165 14.13 -5.00 -0.74
CA ARG A 165 15.14 -4.88 0.32
C ARG A 165 16.57 -4.67 -0.20
N ASP A 166 16.93 -5.37 -1.27
CA ASP A 166 18.27 -5.33 -1.88
C ASP A 166 18.29 -4.49 -3.17
N MET A 167 17.21 -3.74 -3.44
CA MET A 167 17.06 -2.88 -4.61
C MET A 167 16.32 -1.62 -4.20
N ASP A 168 17.07 -0.72 -3.55
CA ASP A 168 16.54 0.56 -3.06
C ASP A 168 16.33 1.58 -4.17
N ASN A 169 16.89 1.33 -5.36
CA ASN A 169 16.83 2.23 -6.52
C ASN A 169 17.44 3.62 -6.25
N MET A 170 18.26 3.73 -5.19
CA MET A 170 18.93 4.95 -4.79
C MET A 170 20.34 5.02 -5.39
N PRO A 171 20.84 6.23 -5.72
CA PRO A 171 22.25 6.38 -6.06
C PRO A 171 23.14 5.92 -4.91
N PRO A 172 24.31 5.34 -5.19
CA PRO A 172 25.27 4.99 -4.13
C PRO A 172 25.65 6.25 -3.35
N GLY A 173 25.61 6.17 -2.02
CA GLY A 173 25.94 7.28 -1.13
C GLY A 173 26.21 6.78 0.28
N ASP A 174 27.15 7.43 0.96
CA ASP A 174 27.36 7.24 2.39
C ASP A 174 26.44 8.20 3.21
N PRO A 175 26.34 8.03 4.53
CA PRO A 175 25.50 8.90 5.36
C PRO A 175 25.87 10.39 5.31
N GLU A 176 27.12 10.73 4.98
CA GLU A 176 27.56 12.14 4.85
C GLU A 176 27.05 12.72 3.53
N SER A 177 27.19 12.00 2.44
CA SER A 177 26.66 12.38 1.12
C SER A 177 25.15 12.63 1.16
N TRP A 178 24.40 11.75 1.86
CA TRP A 178 22.97 11.92 2.01
C TRP A 178 22.58 13.12 2.88
N ARG A 179 23.33 13.41 3.94
CA ARG A 179 23.12 14.64 4.73
C ARG A 179 23.36 15.88 3.87
N ASN A 180 24.47 15.93 3.14
CA ASN A 180 24.81 17.05 2.27
C ASN A 180 23.75 17.28 1.18
N TYR A 181 23.26 16.21 0.57
CA TYR A 181 22.17 16.29 -0.41
C TYR A 181 20.88 16.84 0.22
N ARG A 182 20.48 16.32 1.38
CA ARG A 182 19.32 16.80 2.12
C ARG A 182 19.43 18.28 2.45
N ASP A 183 20.60 18.72 2.94
CA ASP A 183 20.84 20.12 3.30
C ASP A 183 20.81 21.03 2.07
N GLN A 184 21.28 20.56 0.92
CA GLN A 184 21.16 21.26 -0.36
C GLN A 184 19.69 21.45 -0.77
N VAL A 185 18.87 20.41 -0.65
CA VAL A 185 17.43 20.47 -0.94
C VAL A 185 16.73 21.45 0.00
N GLU A 186 17.03 21.40 1.29
CA GLU A 186 16.47 22.33 2.30
C GLU A 186 16.87 23.79 2.01
N GLN A 187 18.14 24.04 1.67
CA GLN A 187 18.60 25.39 1.30
C GLN A 187 17.89 25.92 0.04
N ALA A 188 17.70 25.07 -0.96
CA ALA A 188 16.96 25.45 -2.17
C ALA A 188 15.51 25.85 -1.87
N ALA A 189 14.84 25.08 -0.99
CA ALA A 189 13.47 25.37 -0.56
C ALA A 189 13.37 26.70 0.19
N ARG A 190 14.31 26.99 1.11
CA ARG A 190 14.37 28.27 1.84
C ARG A 190 14.60 29.45 0.91
N SER A 191 15.51 29.31 -0.03
CA SER A 191 15.82 30.36 -1.02
C SER A 191 14.61 30.66 -1.91
N ALA A 192 13.89 29.63 -2.35
CA ALA A 192 12.68 29.80 -3.15
C ALA A 192 11.56 30.52 -2.38
N ALA A 193 11.40 30.19 -1.08
CA ALA A 193 10.42 30.85 -0.22
C ALA A 193 10.75 32.35 -0.02
N ALA A 194 12.04 32.68 0.21
CA ALA A 194 12.48 34.08 0.35
C ALA A 194 12.24 34.90 -0.92
N ASN A 195 12.54 34.35 -2.09
CA ASN A 195 12.32 35.01 -3.38
C ASN A 195 10.83 35.24 -3.65
N GLY A 196 9.97 34.27 -3.31
CA GLY A 196 8.53 34.39 -3.43
C GLY A 196 7.93 35.48 -2.53
N ALA A 197 8.43 35.61 -1.30
CA ALA A 197 8.01 36.65 -0.38
C ALA A 197 8.41 38.06 -0.85
N SER A 198 9.60 38.23 -1.44
CA SER A 198 10.05 39.51 -2.00
C SER A 198 9.20 39.93 -3.20
N ALA A 199 8.91 39.00 -4.13
CA ALA A 199 8.09 39.27 -5.29
C ALA A 199 6.62 39.65 -4.94
N ALA A 200 6.09 39.12 -3.83
CA ALA A 200 4.75 39.47 -3.35
C ALA A 200 4.69 40.81 -2.60
N ALA A 201 5.82 41.31 -2.08
CA ALA A 201 5.91 42.61 -1.42
C ALA A 201 6.08 43.78 -2.43
N ASP A 202 6.54 43.47 -3.63
CA ASP A 202 6.75 44.44 -4.71
C ASP A 202 5.56 44.54 -5.70
N ALA A 203 4.48 43.75 -5.49
CA ALA A 203 3.27 43.72 -6.30
C ALA A 203 2.07 44.36 -5.58
#